data_19ed23ef09727afdfad4be054dc34750
#
_entry.id   19ed23ef09727afdfad4be054dc34750
#
_cell.length_a   1.000
_cell.length_b   1.000
_cell.length_c   1.000
_cell.angle_alpha   90.00
_cell.angle_beta   90.00
_cell.angle_gamma   90.00
#
_symmetry.space_group_name_H-M   'P 1'
#
loop_
_entity.id
_entity.type
_entity.pdbx_description
1 polymer ?
#
loop_
_entity_poly.entity_id
_entity_poly.type
_entity_poly.pdbx_seq_one_letter_code
_entity_poly.pdbx_strand_id
1 'polypeptide(L)'
;MAIIFASCKNKTATTDSESVSTNAETSVISDDSLLNLVQYETFQYFWEGAEPVSGMARERFHEDNEYGHDKDIVTSGGSGFGLMALVVGIDRGFITREEGIKRFEKIVSFLETADKFHGVWPHWWYGPTGKVYPFSKKDDGGDLVESSFIAAGLLTVRQYLNKENEREAQLIDRINSLWQNIEFDWHTRGGQNVLYWHWSPNYGWDMNFAVRGYNECLIMYVLAASSPTHSIKPEVYDEGWARGGLIKDDTLFYGLRTVLNHYETNDSPVGPLFWAHYSYLGLNPTNLKDKYANYWELNQNHALIDYRYCVDNPHHYKGYGPDCWGLTSSYSIKGYAGHRPDEDLGVISPTAALSSFPYTPKESMAFLKFLYNDADSLIGEYGPYDAFSFESNWYLPRYLAIDQGPIPVMIENYRTGLIWNLFMSAPEVQQGLSKLGFTTDPSE
;
A
#
# COMPACT_ATOMS: atom_id res chain seq x y z
N MET A 1 13.89 -63.31 -45.42
CA MET A 1 13.43 -63.86 -46.70
C MET A 1 12.94 -62.68 -47.53
N ALA A 2 13.74 -62.41 -48.64
CA ALA A 2 13.46 -61.74 -49.91
C ALA A 2 12.84 -60.32 -49.82
N ILE A 3 13.57 -59.21 -49.98
CA ILE A 3 14.04 -58.56 -51.20
C ILE A 3 12.99 -58.49 -52.33
N ILE A 4 12.58 -57.26 -52.67
CA ILE A 4 12.56 -56.78 -54.05
C ILE A 4 12.71 -55.27 -54.13
N PHE A 5 13.66 -54.78 -54.86
CA PHE A 5 13.94 -53.43 -55.37
C PHE A 5 12.97 -53.04 -56.47
N ALA A 6 12.61 -51.80 -56.60
CA ALA A 6 12.36 -51.19 -57.90
C ALA A 6 12.73 -49.68 -57.88
N SER A 7 13.49 -49.33 -58.88
CA SER A 7 14.22 -48.09 -59.11
C SER A 7 13.42 -47.12 -60.01
N CYS A 8 13.83 -45.82 -59.92
CA CYS A 8 13.88 -44.74 -60.93
C CYS A 8 12.57 -43.98 -61.29
N LYS A 9 12.55 -42.68 -61.15
CA LYS A 9 13.10 -41.72 -62.10
C LYS A 9 13.01 -40.29 -61.63
N ASN A 10 14.10 -39.56 -61.83
CA ASN A 10 14.21 -38.09 -61.66
C ASN A 10 13.17 -37.32 -62.49
N LYS A 11 12.60 -36.28 -61.81
CA LYS A 11 12.21 -35.05 -62.49
C LYS A 11 12.65 -33.88 -61.61
N THR A 12 13.57 -33.09 -62.07
CA THR A 12 13.96 -31.78 -61.66
C THR A 12 12.75 -30.85 -61.76
N ALA A 13 12.33 -30.29 -60.63
CA ALA A 13 11.46 -29.11 -60.58
C ALA A 13 12.18 -28.09 -59.71
N THR A 14 12.58 -26.99 -60.32
CA THR A 14 13.02 -25.75 -59.71
C THR A 14 11.84 -25.21 -58.88
N THR A 15 12.01 -25.16 -57.58
CA THR A 15 11.13 -24.41 -56.72
C THR A 15 11.91 -23.24 -56.16
N ASP A 16 11.47 -22.04 -56.55
CA ASP A 16 11.84 -20.78 -55.91
C ASP A 16 11.54 -20.86 -54.43
N SER A 17 12.56 -20.77 -53.62
CA SER A 17 12.40 -20.60 -52.16
C SER A 17 12.10 -19.13 -51.89
N GLU A 18 10.83 -18.79 -51.85
CA GLU A 18 10.40 -17.60 -51.12
C GLU A 18 10.74 -17.82 -49.62
N SER A 19 11.75 -17.11 -49.17
CA SER A 19 12.02 -16.95 -47.73
C SER A 19 10.91 -16.15 -47.15
N VAL A 20 9.94 -16.82 -46.53
CA VAL A 20 8.96 -16.18 -45.61
C VAL A 20 9.78 -15.75 -44.41
N SER A 21 10.19 -14.50 -44.43
CA SER A 21 10.68 -13.79 -43.24
C SER A 21 9.49 -13.66 -42.31
N THR A 22 9.35 -14.56 -41.33
CA THR A 22 8.51 -14.38 -40.18
C THR A 22 9.20 -13.32 -39.28
N ASN A 23 8.96 -12.05 -39.59
CA ASN A 23 9.10 -11.01 -38.60
C ASN A 23 8.05 -11.31 -37.52
N ALA A 24 8.43 -12.00 -36.46
CA ALA A 24 7.74 -11.94 -35.19
C ALA A 24 7.95 -10.50 -34.69
N GLU A 25 7.05 -9.60 -35.06
CA GLU A 25 6.87 -8.36 -34.33
C GLU A 25 6.55 -8.79 -32.90
N THR A 26 7.49 -8.67 -32.00
CA THR A 26 7.22 -8.67 -30.56
C THR A 26 6.27 -7.51 -30.34
N SER A 27 4.98 -7.81 -30.21
CA SER A 27 3.96 -6.80 -29.94
C SER A 27 4.31 -6.18 -28.60
N VAL A 28 4.81 -4.94 -28.65
CA VAL A 28 5.07 -4.16 -27.43
C VAL A 28 3.75 -4.07 -26.67
N ILE A 29 3.72 -4.60 -25.44
CA ILE A 29 2.55 -4.52 -24.58
C ILE A 29 2.19 -3.05 -24.35
N SER A 30 0.90 -2.68 -24.48
CA SER A 30 0.46 -1.31 -24.27
C SER A 30 0.58 -0.90 -22.79
N ASP A 31 0.72 0.40 -22.53
CA ASP A 31 0.81 0.94 -21.18
C ASP A 31 -0.41 0.54 -20.32
N ASP A 32 -1.63 0.57 -20.91
CA ASP A 32 -2.85 0.15 -20.21
C ASP A 32 -2.86 -1.36 -19.91
N SER A 33 -2.39 -2.19 -20.85
CA SER A 33 -2.25 -3.63 -20.63
C SER A 33 -1.22 -3.96 -19.54
N LEU A 34 -0.12 -3.19 -19.50
CA LEU A 34 0.93 -3.37 -18.50
C LEU A 34 0.43 -2.95 -17.10
N LEU A 35 -0.30 -1.83 -16.99
CA LEU A 35 -0.97 -1.44 -15.76
C LEU A 35 -1.95 -2.51 -15.28
N ASN A 36 -2.75 -3.06 -16.20
CA ASN A 36 -3.71 -4.11 -15.85
C ASN A 36 -3.00 -5.39 -15.39
N LEU A 37 -1.87 -5.74 -15.99
CA LEU A 37 -1.08 -6.90 -15.61
C LEU A 37 -0.53 -6.76 -14.17
N VAL A 38 0.17 -5.67 -13.87
CA VAL A 38 0.73 -5.47 -12.52
C VAL A 38 -0.36 -5.34 -11.47
N GLN A 39 -1.51 -4.72 -11.78
CA GLN A 39 -2.66 -4.69 -10.86
C GLN A 39 -3.20 -6.10 -10.60
N TYR A 40 -3.32 -6.94 -11.64
CA TYR A 40 -3.78 -8.32 -11.49
C TYR A 40 -2.82 -9.14 -10.61
N GLU A 41 -1.52 -9.11 -10.91
CA GLU A 41 -0.52 -9.89 -10.20
C GLU A 41 -0.44 -9.48 -8.72
N THR A 42 -0.37 -8.18 -8.43
CA THR A 42 -0.30 -7.69 -7.04
C THR A 42 -1.62 -7.90 -6.28
N PHE A 43 -2.77 -7.85 -6.96
CA PHE A 43 -4.06 -8.24 -6.39
C PHE A 43 -4.08 -9.71 -5.94
N GLN A 44 -3.41 -10.62 -6.66
CA GLN A 44 -3.37 -12.05 -6.31
C GLN A 44 -2.74 -12.32 -4.95
N TYR A 45 -1.86 -11.46 -4.47
CA TYR A 45 -1.34 -11.54 -3.11
C TYR A 45 -2.48 -11.54 -2.05
N PHE A 46 -3.52 -10.73 -2.26
CA PHE A 46 -4.67 -10.59 -1.37
C PHE A 46 -5.79 -11.58 -1.70
N TRP A 47 -5.76 -12.19 -2.87
CA TRP A 47 -6.77 -13.16 -3.30
C TRP A 47 -6.31 -14.60 -3.07
N GLU A 48 -5.32 -15.07 -3.80
CA GLU A 48 -4.78 -16.43 -3.69
C GLU A 48 -3.78 -16.55 -2.52
N GLY A 49 -2.94 -15.54 -2.31
CA GLY A 49 -1.93 -15.49 -1.26
C GLY A 49 -2.47 -15.25 0.16
N ALA A 50 -3.76 -14.92 0.31
CA ALA A 50 -4.37 -14.68 1.62
C ALA A 50 -4.33 -15.93 2.53
N GLU A 51 -4.34 -15.70 3.86
CA GLU A 51 -4.43 -16.79 4.82
C GLU A 51 -5.82 -17.46 4.70
N PRO A 52 -5.88 -18.81 4.51
CA PRO A 52 -7.11 -19.46 4.05
C PRO A 52 -8.22 -19.54 5.11
N VAL A 53 -7.93 -19.45 6.41
CA VAL A 53 -8.94 -19.50 7.48
C VAL A 53 -9.57 -18.14 7.70
N SER A 54 -8.78 -17.12 7.89
CA SER A 54 -9.23 -15.74 8.16
C SER A 54 -9.65 -14.97 6.90
N GLY A 55 -9.03 -15.26 5.76
CA GLY A 55 -9.13 -14.47 4.53
C GLY A 55 -8.34 -13.17 4.56
N MET A 56 -7.61 -12.91 5.65
CA MET A 56 -6.74 -11.75 5.84
C MET A 56 -5.45 -11.88 5.03
N ALA A 57 -4.80 -10.77 4.77
CA ALA A 57 -3.49 -10.77 4.13
C ALA A 57 -2.44 -11.38 5.06
N ARG A 58 -1.65 -12.34 4.58
CA ARG A 58 -0.43 -12.73 5.27
C ARG A 58 0.47 -11.50 5.41
N GLU A 59 1.16 -11.40 6.54
CA GLU A 59 2.09 -10.29 6.74
C GLU A 59 3.18 -10.32 5.67
N ARG A 60 3.67 -11.52 5.34
CA ARG A 60 4.65 -11.78 4.28
C ARG A 60 4.34 -13.04 3.49
N PHE A 61 4.89 -13.14 2.30
CA PHE A 61 4.86 -14.35 1.49
C PHE A 61 6.25 -14.63 0.94
N HIS A 62 6.69 -15.89 1.05
CA HIS A 62 8.01 -16.35 0.61
C HIS A 62 7.87 -17.43 -0.45
N GLU A 63 8.31 -17.18 -1.69
CA GLU A 63 8.38 -18.20 -2.73
C GLU A 63 9.52 -19.22 -2.47
N ASP A 64 10.57 -18.80 -1.76
CA ASP A 64 11.68 -19.67 -1.37
C ASP A 64 11.35 -20.62 -0.20
N ASN A 65 10.11 -20.62 0.29
CA ASN A 65 9.61 -21.48 1.37
C ASN A 65 10.35 -21.34 2.71
N GLU A 66 11.07 -20.27 2.94
CA GLU A 66 11.77 -20.01 4.19
C GLU A 66 10.86 -19.32 5.25
N TYR A 67 9.62 -19.78 5.39
CA TYR A 67 8.68 -19.20 6.35
C TYR A 67 9.00 -19.49 7.82
N GLY A 68 9.63 -20.61 8.10
CA GLY A 68 9.68 -21.09 9.46
C GLY A 68 8.28 -21.28 10.05
N HIS A 69 7.91 -20.50 11.08
CA HIS A 69 6.60 -20.50 11.73
C HIS A 69 5.71 -19.30 11.32
N ASP A 70 6.17 -18.43 10.44
CA ASP A 70 5.53 -17.14 10.18
C ASP A 70 4.44 -17.18 9.10
N LYS A 71 4.32 -18.27 8.35
CA LYS A 71 3.38 -18.39 7.21
C LYS A 71 1.91 -18.15 7.54
N ASP A 72 1.51 -18.31 8.80
CA ASP A 72 0.13 -18.14 9.25
C ASP A 72 -0.09 -16.78 9.97
N ILE A 73 0.92 -15.92 10.01
CA ILE A 73 0.79 -14.59 10.58
C ILE A 73 0.09 -13.69 9.56
N VAL A 74 -0.97 -13.00 10.02
CA VAL A 74 -1.71 -12.02 9.24
C VAL A 74 -1.55 -10.63 9.84
N THR A 75 -1.52 -9.61 8.96
CA THR A 75 -1.30 -8.22 9.35
C THR A 75 -2.58 -7.41 9.28
N SER A 76 -2.74 -6.47 10.19
CA SER A 76 -3.89 -5.57 10.20
C SER A 76 -3.81 -4.53 9.09
N GLY A 77 -2.80 -3.69 9.03
CA GLY A 77 -2.70 -2.63 8.03
C GLY A 77 -2.69 -3.15 6.60
N GLY A 78 -1.82 -4.14 6.32
CA GLY A 78 -1.79 -4.77 5.00
C GLY A 78 -3.13 -5.39 4.59
N SER A 79 -3.91 -5.92 5.53
CA SER A 79 -5.27 -6.41 5.24
C SER A 79 -6.26 -5.27 4.97
N GLY A 80 -6.08 -4.10 5.61
CA GLY A 80 -6.83 -2.89 5.27
C GLY A 80 -6.61 -2.46 3.82
N PHE A 81 -5.37 -2.49 3.36
CA PHE A 81 -5.02 -2.25 1.95
C PHE A 81 -5.56 -3.36 1.04
N GLY A 82 -5.52 -4.61 1.50
CA GLY A 82 -6.10 -5.77 0.84
C GLY A 82 -7.62 -5.64 0.61
N LEU A 83 -8.37 -5.07 1.57
CA LEU A 83 -9.79 -4.77 1.38
C LEU A 83 -10.03 -3.81 0.22
N MET A 84 -9.19 -2.78 0.08
CA MET A 84 -9.26 -1.85 -1.06
C MET A 84 -8.84 -2.55 -2.37
N ALA A 85 -7.79 -3.38 -2.34
CA ALA A 85 -7.36 -4.16 -3.50
C ALA A 85 -8.43 -5.17 -3.97
N LEU A 86 -9.20 -5.76 -3.05
CA LEU A 86 -10.34 -6.62 -3.39
C LEU A 86 -11.46 -5.84 -4.11
N VAL A 87 -11.72 -4.59 -3.71
CA VAL A 87 -12.66 -3.71 -4.46
C VAL A 87 -12.14 -3.47 -5.87
N VAL A 88 -10.86 -3.17 -6.04
CA VAL A 88 -10.22 -3.03 -7.36
C VAL A 88 -10.39 -4.32 -8.17
N GLY A 89 -10.15 -5.50 -7.56
CA GLY A 89 -10.28 -6.80 -8.22
C GLY A 89 -11.69 -7.08 -8.74
N ILE A 90 -12.73 -6.67 -8.00
CA ILE A 90 -14.13 -6.79 -8.46
C ILE A 90 -14.39 -5.81 -9.61
N ASP A 91 -13.99 -4.57 -9.48
CA ASP A 91 -14.24 -3.51 -10.47
C ASP A 91 -13.55 -3.80 -11.81
N ARG A 92 -12.32 -4.32 -11.75
CA ARG A 92 -11.53 -4.75 -12.90
C ARG A 92 -11.97 -6.10 -13.49
N GLY A 93 -12.87 -6.81 -12.84
CA GLY A 93 -13.33 -8.13 -13.28
C GLY A 93 -12.29 -9.24 -13.10
N PHE A 94 -11.32 -9.08 -12.20
CA PHE A 94 -10.37 -10.13 -11.80
C PHE A 94 -11.07 -11.25 -11.03
N ILE A 95 -12.07 -10.86 -10.25
CA ILE A 95 -13.02 -11.76 -9.55
C ILE A 95 -14.44 -11.25 -9.76
N THR A 96 -15.40 -12.15 -9.57
CA THR A 96 -16.81 -11.77 -9.60
C THR A 96 -17.21 -11.03 -8.32
N ARG A 97 -18.27 -10.21 -8.40
CA ARG A 97 -18.83 -9.52 -7.22
C ARG A 97 -19.21 -10.52 -6.11
N GLU A 98 -19.81 -11.66 -6.48
CA GLU A 98 -20.23 -12.70 -5.52
C GLU A 98 -19.03 -13.27 -4.75
N GLU A 99 -17.93 -13.55 -5.42
CA GLU A 99 -16.69 -14.03 -4.79
C GLU A 99 -16.12 -12.96 -3.85
N GLY A 100 -16.08 -11.71 -4.30
CA GLY A 100 -15.61 -10.59 -3.47
C GLY A 100 -16.46 -10.39 -2.22
N ILE A 101 -17.79 -10.40 -2.33
CA ILE A 101 -18.70 -10.30 -1.18
C ILE A 101 -18.44 -11.43 -0.17
N LYS A 102 -18.28 -12.67 -0.63
CA LYS A 102 -17.93 -13.80 0.27
C LYS A 102 -16.60 -13.57 0.99
N ARG A 103 -15.61 -13.00 0.30
CA ARG A 103 -14.32 -12.68 0.93
C ARG A 103 -14.49 -11.57 1.97
N PHE A 104 -15.24 -10.52 1.70
CA PHE A 104 -15.53 -9.47 2.67
C PHE A 104 -16.24 -10.01 3.92
N GLU A 105 -17.26 -10.84 3.74
CA GLU A 105 -17.97 -11.50 4.86
C GLU A 105 -17.02 -12.32 5.73
N LYS A 106 -16.10 -13.05 5.11
CA LYS A 106 -15.12 -13.87 5.81
C LYS A 106 -14.18 -13.01 6.64
N ILE A 107 -13.62 -11.93 6.06
CA ILE A 107 -12.73 -10.99 6.75
C ILE A 107 -13.47 -10.29 7.89
N VAL A 108 -14.68 -9.81 7.66
CA VAL A 108 -15.50 -9.16 8.70
C VAL A 108 -15.79 -10.13 9.84
N SER A 109 -16.13 -11.40 9.55
CA SER A 109 -16.34 -12.43 10.59
C SER A 109 -15.09 -12.70 11.42
N PHE A 110 -13.91 -12.68 10.80
CA PHE A 110 -12.66 -12.79 11.52
C PHE A 110 -12.44 -11.57 12.45
N LEU A 111 -12.60 -10.35 11.95
CA LEU A 111 -12.41 -9.11 12.71
C LEU A 111 -13.39 -8.97 13.89
N GLU A 112 -14.60 -9.53 13.79
CA GLU A 112 -15.58 -9.56 14.88
C GLU A 112 -15.11 -10.41 16.07
N THR A 113 -14.40 -11.50 15.79
CA THR A 113 -14.04 -12.52 16.78
C THR A 113 -12.58 -12.53 17.20
N ALA A 114 -11.69 -11.94 16.38
CA ALA A 114 -10.27 -11.83 16.68
C ALA A 114 -9.98 -10.94 17.90
N ASP A 115 -8.85 -11.17 18.55
CA ASP A 115 -8.40 -10.35 19.67
C ASP A 115 -8.34 -8.87 19.26
N LYS A 116 -8.89 -8.00 20.12
CA LYS A 116 -8.88 -6.56 20.02
C LYS A 116 -8.93 -5.92 21.40
N PHE A 117 -8.43 -4.71 21.52
CA PHE A 117 -8.21 -4.02 22.78
C PHE A 117 -8.77 -2.60 22.66
N HIS A 118 -9.81 -2.27 23.43
CA HIS A 118 -10.53 -1.00 23.25
C HIS A 118 -11.03 -0.78 21.81
N GLY A 119 -11.54 -1.85 21.19
CA GLY A 119 -11.98 -1.83 19.80
C GLY A 119 -10.85 -1.76 18.76
N VAL A 120 -9.61 -1.59 19.21
CA VAL A 120 -8.41 -1.48 18.37
C VAL A 120 -7.79 -2.85 18.17
N TRP A 121 -7.47 -3.18 16.95
CA TRP A 121 -6.83 -4.43 16.58
C TRP A 121 -5.32 -4.38 16.79
N PRO A 122 -4.65 -5.54 17.03
CA PRO A 122 -3.20 -5.61 17.14
C PRO A 122 -2.53 -5.45 15.77
N HIS A 123 -1.23 -5.25 15.76
CA HIS A 123 -0.41 -5.22 14.56
C HIS A 123 -0.55 -6.52 13.77
N TRP A 124 -0.40 -7.67 14.45
CA TRP A 124 -0.50 -9.00 13.87
C TRP A 124 -1.37 -9.95 14.66
N TRP A 125 -1.97 -10.92 13.96
CA TRP A 125 -2.63 -12.08 14.53
C TRP A 125 -2.04 -13.37 14.00
N TYR A 126 -2.23 -14.42 14.74
CA TYR A 126 -2.18 -15.77 14.21
C TYR A 126 -3.51 -16.04 13.47
N GLY A 127 -3.46 -16.07 12.14
CA GLY A 127 -4.65 -16.09 11.26
C GLY A 127 -5.63 -17.24 11.56
N PRO A 128 -5.17 -18.49 11.77
CA PRO A 128 -6.08 -19.60 12.09
C PRO A 128 -6.91 -19.43 13.35
N THR A 129 -6.50 -18.61 14.30
CA THR A 129 -7.16 -18.49 15.61
C THR A 129 -7.64 -17.09 15.97
N GLY A 130 -7.18 -16.06 15.28
CA GLY A 130 -7.44 -14.66 15.63
C GLY A 130 -6.78 -14.20 16.93
N LYS A 131 -5.83 -14.97 17.46
CA LYS A 131 -5.06 -14.57 18.65
C LYS A 131 -3.95 -13.61 18.27
N VAL A 132 -3.74 -12.58 19.12
CA VAL A 132 -2.65 -11.63 18.91
C VAL A 132 -1.31 -12.36 18.77
N TYR A 133 -0.56 -12.00 17.75
CA TYR A 133 0.85 -12.36 17.59
C TYR A 133 1.67 -11.10 17.85
N PRO A 134 2.45 -11.02 18.94
CA PRO A 134 3.15 -9.80 19.31
C PRO A 134 4.16 -9.37 18.24
N PHE A 135 4.05 -8.14 17.75
CA PHE A 135 5.07 -7.54 16.87
C PHE A 135 6.40 -7.39 17.63
N SER A 136 6.31 -6.97 18.90
CA SER A 136 7.42 -6.92 19.82
C SER A 136 6.93 -7.18 21.26
N LYS A 137 7.85 -7.29 22.21
CA LYS A 137 7.52 -7.58 23.61
C LYS A 137 6.46 -6.64 24.22
N LYS A 138 6.48 -5.36 23.83
CA LYS A 138 5.55 -4.35 24.36
C LYS A 138 4.45 -3.97 23.37
N ASP A 139 4.51 -4.50 22.18
CA ASP A 139 3.54 -4.38 21.12
C ASP A 139 2.79 -5.71 20.96
N ASP A 140 2.01 -6.02 21.99
CA ASP A 140 1.23 -7.25 22.17
C ASP A 140 -0.26 -6.96 22.39
N GLY A 141 -0.70 -5.77 22.01
CA GLY A 141 -2.06 -5.27 22.23
C GLY A 141 -2.59 -4.47 21.05
N GLY A 142 -3.28 -3.36 21.34
CA GLY A 142 -3.88 -2.50 20.31
C GLY A 142 -2.84 -1.64 19.58
N ASP A 143 -2.89 -1.67 18.26
CA ASP A 143 -2.16 -0.80 17.34
C ASP A 143 -3.14 0.12 16.61
N LEU A 144 -3.17 1.40 16.99
CA LEU A 144 -4.16 2.35 16.45
C LEU A 144 -3.87 2.73 15.00
N VAL A 145 -2.61 2.78 14.58
CA VAL A 145 -2.22 3.14 13.22
C VAL A 145 -2.63 2.04 12.25
N GLU A 146 -2.24 0.81 12.53
CA GLU A 146 -2.61 -0.36 11.74
C GLU A 146 -4.13 -0.56 11.69
N SER A 147 -4.82 -0.37 12.85
CA SER A 147 -6.28 -0.40 12.93
C SER A 147 -6.94 0.70 12.09
N SER A 148 -6.30 1.84 11.93
CA SER A 148 -6.80 2.91 11.08
C SER A 148 -6.74 2.53 9.60
N PHE A 149 -5.73 1.77 9.18
CA PHE A 149 -5.67 1.24 7.82
C PHE A 149 -6.78 0.20 7.56
N ILE A 150 -7.05 -0.71 8.53
CA ILE A 150 -8.23 -1.60 8.43
C ILE A 150 -9.53 -0.80 8.35
N ALA A 151 -9.71 0.20 9.21
CA ALA A 151 -10.92 1.00 9.24
C ALA A 151 -11.13 1.75 7.91
N ALA A 152 -10.06 2.28 7.31
CA ALA A 152 -10.13 2.90 5.99
C ALA A 152 -10.55 1.90 4.90
N GLY A 153 -10.01 0.68 4.93
CA GLY A 153 -10.42 -0.42 4.04
C GLY A 153 -11.88 -0.82 4.24
N LEU A 154 -12.33 -0.98 5.48
CA LEU A 154 -13.73 -1.31 5.82
C LEU A 154 -14.70 -0.21 5.36
N LEU A 155 -14.37 1.06 5.58
CA LEU A 155 -15.21 2.18 5.13
C LEU A 155 -15.28 2.24 3.59
N THR A 156 -14.18 1.95 2.89
CA THR A 156 -14.15 1.85 1.43
C THR A 156 -15.08 0.73 0.94
N VAL A 157 -14.97 -0.47 1.53
CA VAL A 157 -15.85 -1.61 1.21
C VAL A 157 -17.31 -1.25 1.49
N ARG A 158 -17.62 -0.66 2.65
CA ARG A 158 -18.97 -0.22 3.01
C ARG A 158 -19.59 0.70 1.94
N GLN A 159 -18.81 1.65 1.42
CA GLN A 159 -19.28 2.57 0.38
C GLN A 159 -19.43 1.89 -0.99
N TYR A 160 -18.72 0.79 -1.24
CA TYR A 160 -18.84 -0.02 -2.46
C TYR A 160 -20.07 -0.92 -2.46
N LEU A 161 -20.54 -1.35 -1.28
CA LEU A 161 -21.66 -2.28 -1.11
C LEU A 161 -22.99 -1.63 -1.49
N ASN A 162 -23.91 -2.46 -2.01
CA ASN A 162 -25.26 -2.05 -2.39
C ASN A 162 -26.24 -2.21 -1.22
N LYS A 163 -26.65 -1.08 -0.61
CA LYS A 163 -27.61 -1.07 0.52
C LYS A 163 -29.02 -1.61 0.17
N GLU A 164 -29.38 -1.69 -1.10
CA GLU A 164 -30.66 -2.25 -1.56
C GLU A 164 -30.62 -3.79 -1.65
N ASN A 165 -29.45 -4.40 -1.59
CA ASN A 165 -29.26 -5.84 -1.48
C ASN A 165 -29.23 -6.23 -0.01
N GLU A 166 -30.15 -7.10 0.44
CA GLU A 166 -30.29 -7.48 1.86
C GLU A 166 -29.01 -8.05 2.47
N ARG A 167 -28.29 -8.91 1.75
CA ARG A 167 -27.03 -9.50 2.20
C ARG A 167 -25.92 -8.46 2.36
N GLU A 168 -25.80 -7.56 1.39
CA GLU A 168 -24.81 -6.49 1.43
C GLU A 168 -25.19 -5.44 2.50
N ALA A 169 -26.48 -5.14 2.71
CA ALA A 169 -26.96 -4.27 3.78
C ALA A 169 -26.60 -4.83 5.18
N GLN A 170 -26.76 -6.14 5.40
CA GLN A 170 -26.33 -6.78 6.64
C GLN A 170 -24.79 -6.67 6.84
N LEU A 171 -24.01 -6.78 5.77
CA LEU A 171 -22.57 -6.61 5.84
C LEU A 171 -22.18 -5.15 6.15
N ILE A 172 -22.90 -4.16 5.59
CA ILE A 172 -22.76 -2.74 5.94
C ILE A 172 -22.96 -2.52 7.44
N ASP A 173 -24.01 -3.10 8.02
CA ASP A 173 -24.29 -2.95 9.46
C ASP A 173 -23.20 -3.56 10.34
N ARG A 174 -22.65 -4.70 9.96
CA ARG A 174 -21.52 -5.34 10.63
C ARG A 174 -20.26 -4.48 10.56
N ILE A 175 -19.95 -3.92 9.39
CA ILE A 175 -18.83 -2.99 9.21
C ILE A 175 -19.02 -1.74 10.08
N ASN A 176 -20.23 -1.16 10.09
CA ASN A 176 -20.55 -0.02 10.94
C ASN A 176 -20.33 -0.34 12.43
N SER A 177 -20.74 -1.54 12.88
CA SER A 177 -20.51 -1.96 14.26
C SER A 177 -19.02 -2.04 14.60
N LEU A 178 -18.19 -2.61 13.74
CA LEU A 178 -16.74 -2.66 13.93
C LEU A 178 -16.13 -1.26 14.00
N TRP A 179 -16.47 -0.40 13.04
CA TRP A 179 -15.98 0.97 12.95
C TRP A 179 -16.35 1.81 14.19
N GLN A 180 -17.60 1.75 14.64
CA GLN A 180 -18.11 2.52 15.78
C GLN A 180 -17.50 2.11 17.12
N ASN A 181 -16.97 0.90 17.22
CA ASN A 181 -16.38 0.38 18.45
C ASN A 181 -14.88 0.69 18.62
N ILE A 182 -14.24 1.36 17.65
CA ILE A 182 -12.83 1.76 17.80
C ILE A 182 -12.77 2.96 18.76
N GLU A 183 -12.17 2.76 19.94
CA GLU A 183 -12.06 3.78 20.98
C GLU A 183 -10.85 4.71 20.72
N PHE A 184 -10.93 5.57 19.69
CA PHE A 184 -9.86 6.53 19.36
C PHE A 184 -9.52 7.47 20.52
N ASP A 185 -10.54 7.91 21.28
CA ASP A 185 -10.37 8.78 22.44
C ASP A 185 -9.56 8.11 23.57
N TRP A 186 -9.64 6.77 23.71
CA TRP A 186 -8.78 6.02 24.63
C TRP A 186 -7.30 6.28 24.35
N HIS A 187 -6.90 6.33 23.09
CA HIS A 187 -5.53 6.56 22.65
C HIS A 187 -5.04 7.99 22.84
N THR A 188 -5.87 8.91 23.37
CA THR A 188 -5.39 10.19 23.91
C THR A 188 -4.74 10.04 25.29
N ARG A 189 -4.72 8.84 25.86
CA ARG A 189 -4.11 8.52 27.17
C ARG A 189 -4.61 9.48 28.26
N GLY A 190 -5.93 9.52 28.44
CA GLY A 190 -6.59 10.37 29.46
C GLY A 190 -6.82 11.81 29.03
N GLY A 191 -7.02 12.07 27.74
CA GLY A 191 -7.42 13.37 27.20
C GLY A 191 -6.26 14.30 26.85
N GLN A 192 -5.07 13.75 26.62
CA GLN A 192 -3.94 14.54 26.08
C GLN A 192 -4.23 14.96 24.63
N ASN A 193 -3.65 16.07 24.19
CA ASN A 193 -3.81 16.59 22.83
C ASN A 193 -2.85 15.91 21.84
N VAL A 194 -2.82 14.58 21.85
CA VAL A 194 -2.05 13.74 20.92
C VAL A 194 -2.60 12.31 20.96
N LEU A 195 -2.49 11.58 19.86
CA LEU A 195 -2.78 10.15 19.81
C LEU A 195 -1.51 9.33 20.03
N TYR A 196 -1.66 8.25 20.78
CA TYR A 196 -0.60 7.27 21.03
C TYR A 196 -0.81 6.03 20.16
N TRP A 197 0.28 5.48 19.61
CA TRP A 197 0.26 4.39 18.66
C TRP A 197 -0.21 3.08 19.30
N HIS A 198 0.45 2.67 20.40
CA HIS A 198 0.31 1.34 20.98
C HIS A 198 -0.26 1.39 22.39
N TRP A 199 -1.13 0.42 22.70
CA TRP A 199 -1.52 0.09 24.05
C TRP A 199 -1.43 -1.42 24.27
N SER A 200 -0.80 -1.85 25.38
CA SER A 200 -0.58 -3.25 25.74
C SER A 200 -1.42 -3.65 26.94
N PRO A 201 -2.11 -4.81 26.93
CA PRO A 201 -2.78 -5.32 28.11
C PRO A 201 -1.80 -5.72 29.21
N ASN A 202 -0.54 -5.99 28.90
CA ASN A 202 0.49 -6.43 29.83
C ASN A 202 1.41 -5.30 30.29
N TYR A 203 1.63 -4.28 29.44
CA TYR A 203 2.58 -3.20 29.67
C TYR A 203 1.96 -1.81 29.63
N GLY A 204 0.63 -1.69 29.41
CA GLY A 204 -0.07 -0.41 29.32
C GLY A 204 0.52 0.49 28.23
N TRP A 205 0.89 1.70 28.61
CA TRP A 205 1.44 2.71 27.70
C TRP A 205 2.99 2.73 27.67
N ASP A 206 3.67 1.64 27.98
CA ASP A 206 5.14 1.58 28.11
C ASP A 206 5.90 1.85 26.80
N MET A 207 5.28 1.62 25.63
CA MET A 207 5.85 2.04 24.35
C MET A 207 5.97 3.57 24.27
N ASN A 208 5.03 4.29 24.91
CA ASN A 208 5.01 5.75 25.02
C ASN A 208 5.25 6.49 23.70
N PHE A 209 4.72 5.95 22.59
CA PHE A 209 4.94 6.47 21.25
C PHE A 209 3.79 7.41 20.85
N ALA A 210 3.96 8.71 21.10
CA ALA A 210 3.05 9.75 20.62
C ALA A 210 3.27 9.99 19.13
N VAL A 211 2.22 9.91 18.32
CA VAL A 211 2.28 10.06 16.87
C VAL A 211 2.26 11.54 16.49
N ARG A 212 3.35 12.03 15.90
CA ARG A 212 3.54 13.44 15.58
C ARG A 212 4.21 13.62 14.23
N GLY A 213 3.90 14.74 13.57
CA GLY A 213 4.57 15.17 12.36
C GLY A 213 4.16 14.38 11.11
N TYR A 214 4.70 14.78 9.95
CA TYR A 214 4.38 14.11 8.68
C TYR A 214 4.99 12.70 8.64
N ASN A 215 4.10 11.75 8.46
CA ASN A 215 4.34 10.34 8.27
C ASN A 215 3.08 9.68 7.70
N GLU A 216 3.01 8.35 7.71
CA GLU A 216 1.86 7.56 7.22
C GLU A 216 0.57 7.74 8.03
N CYS A 217 0.60 8.36 9.20
CA CYS A 217 -0.47 8.30 10.20
C CYS A 217 -1.55 9.40 10.08
N LEU A 218 -1.54 10.26 9.04
CA LEU A 218 -2.57 11.30 8.89
C LEU A 218 -3.98 10.71 8.92
N ILE A 219 -4.19 9.57 8.26
CA ILE A 219 -5.48 8.88 8.20
C ILE A 219 -6.01 8.53 9.60
N MET A 220 -5.13 8.18 10.55
CA MET A 220 -5.51 7.88 11.93
C MET A 220 -6.16 9.10 12.61
N TYR A 221 -5.61 10.30 12.44
CA TYR A 221 -6.18 11.53 12.98
C TYR A 221 -7.48 11.91 12.30
N VAL A 222 -7.58 11.74 10.98
CA VAL A 222 -8.81 11.98 10.23
C VAL A 222 -9.90 11.03 10.71
N LEU A 223 -9.64 9.73 10.81
CA LEU A 223 -10.60 8.74 11.28
C LEU A 223 -10.98 8.95 12.74
N ALA A 224 -10.03 9.30 13.59
CA ALA A 224 -10.32 9.64 14.99
C ALA A 224 -11.26 10.85 15.11
N ALA A 225 -11.10 11.88 14.27
CA ALA A 225 -12.04 13.01 14.23
C ALA A 225 -13.40 12.63 13.62
N SER A 226 -13.42 11.64 12.72
CA SER A 226 -14.60 11.13 12.01
C SER A 226 -15.45 10.17 12.85
N SER A 227 -14.89 9.60 13.92
CA SER A 227 -15.59 8.61 14.74
C SER A 227 -16.93 9.16 15.28
N PRO A 228 -18.06 8.45 15.08
CA PRO A 228 -19.34 8.90 15.57
C PRO A 228 -19.53 8.69 17.07
N THR A 229 -18.70 7.87 17.71
CA THR A 229 -18.82 7.42 19.10
C THR A 229 -17.64 7.83 19.97
N HIS A 230 -16.42 7.76 19.46
CA HIS A 230 -15.16 7.95 20.16
C HIS A 230 -14.28 9.02 19.50
N SER A 231 -14.90 10.15 19.17
CA SER A 231 -14.25 11.21 18.42
C SER A 231 -13.29 12.05 19.25
N ILE A 232 -12.16 12.41 18.65
CA ILE A 232 -11.18 13.34 19.24
C ILE A 232 -11.57 14.81 19.01
N LYS A 233 -11.00 15.72 19.82
CA LYS A 233 -11.11 17.17 19.61
C LYS A 233 -10.13 17.65 18.55
N PRO A 234 -10.39 18.79 17.86
CA PRO A 234 -9.47 19.37 16.87
C PRO A 234 -8.07 19.66 17.44
N GLU A 235 -7.96 20.02 18.72
CA GLU A 235 -6.69 20.29 19.38
C GLU A 235 -5.76 19.07 19.39
N VAL A 236 -6.31 17.85 19.38
CA VAL A 236 -5.51 16.61 19.30
C VAL A 236 -4.76 16.53 17.99
N TYR A 237 -5.37 16.98 16.90
CA TYR A 237 -4.72 17.11 15.60
C TYR A 237 -3.72 18.29 15.58
N ASP A 238 -4.15 19.46 16.01
CA ASP A 238 -3.36 20.69 15.94
C ASP A 238 -2.08 20.61 16.79
N GLU A 239 -2.19 20.15 18.04
CA GLU A 239 -1.05 20.07 18.95
C GLU A 239 -0.28 18.73 18.83
N GLY A 240 -1.01 17.64 18.53
CA GLY A 240 -0.43 16.31 18.33
C GLY A 240 0.26 16.19 16.99
N TRP A 241 -0.51 15.98 15.93
CA TRP A 241 0.02 15.83 14.57
C TRP A 241 0.84 17.04 14.12
N ALA A 242 0.22 18.22 14.13
CA ALA A 242 0.80 19.41 13.56
C ALA A 242 1.76 20.14 14.49
N ARG A 243 1.93 19.68 15.75
CA ARG A 243 2.86 20.26 16.74
C ARG A 243 2.67 21.76 16.91
N GLY A 244 1.41 22.25 16.92
CA GLY A 244 1.09 23.67 17.00
C GLY A 244 1.57 24.51 15.80
N GLY A 245 1.79 23.88 14.66
CA GLY A 245 2.29 24.51 13.42
C GLY A 245 3.79 24.32 13.16
N LEU A 246 4.53 23.71 14.09
CA LEU A 246 5.95 23.37 13.88
C LEU A 246 6.18 22.31 12.80
N ILE A 247 5.12 21.70 12.30
CA ILE A 247 5.16 20.75 11.19
C ILE A 247 5.51 21.41 9.84
N LYS A 248 5.27 22.72 9.68
CA LYS A 248 5.51 23.42 8.43
C LYS A 248 6.99 23.48 8.09
N ASP A 249 7.30 23.27 6.81
CA ASP A 249 8.65 23.38 6.28
C ASP A 249 8.67 23.94 4.86
N ASP A 250 9.67 24.76 4.58
CA ASP A 250 9.91 25.36 3.26
C ASP A 250 11.30 24.98 2.70
N THR A 251 11.95 23.98 3.28
CA THR A 251 13.27 23.51 2.84
C THR A 251 13.17 22.99 1.40
N LEU A 252 14.19 23.34 0.60
CA LEU A 252 14.28 22.92 -0.80
C LEU A 252 15.25 21.77 -0.96
N PHE A 253 14.77 20.66 -1.55
CA PHE A 253 15.62 19.57 -2.02
C PHE A 253 15.38 19.37 -3.51
N TYR A 254 16.46 19.30 -4.29
CA TYR A 254 16.38 19.22 -5.76
C TYR A 254 15.46 20.29 -6.38
N GLY A 255 15.38 21.48 -5.74
CA GLY A 255 14.54 22.59 -6.19
C GLY A 255 13.03 22.39 -5.93
N LEU A 256 12.64 21.42 -5.12
CA LEU A 256 11.26 21.16 -4.68
C LEU A 256 11.13 21.42 -3.18
N ARG A 257 10.00 22.00 -2.79
CA ARG A 257 9.69 22.30 -1.39
C ARG A 257 9.19 21.06 -0.67
N THR A 258 9.64 20.82 0.57
CA THR A 258 9.16 19.71 1.41
C THR A 258 7.75 19.90 1.92
N VAL A 259 7.26 21.15 2.03
CA VAL A 259 5.93 21.57 2.51
C VAL A 259 5.73 21.28 4.00
N LEU A 260 5.97 20.06 4.44
CA LEU A 260 5.96 19.66 5.85
C LEU A 260 7.30 19.05 6.24
N ASN A 261 7.68 19.22 7.51
CA ASN A 261 8.89 18.65 8.07
C ASN A 261 8.71 17.12 8.24
N HIS A 262 9.57 16.35 7.59
CA HIS A 262 9.54 14.90 7.63
C HIS A 262 10.14 14.33 8.93
N TYR A 263 10.98 15.09 9.61
CA TYR A 263 11.57 14.71 10.89
C TYR A 263 11.60 15.90 11.85
N GLU A 264 11.70 15.66 13.14
CA GLU A 264 11.83 16.73 14.14
C GLU A 264 13.16 17.48 14.02
N THR A 265 14.17 16.82 13.46
CA THR A 265 15.48 17.40 13.13
C THR A 265 15.61 17.47 11.60
N ASN A 266 16.14 18.59 11.08
CA ASN A 266 16.30 18.81 9.63
C ASN A 266 17.46 18.02 9.01
N ASP A 267 17.83 16.86 9.58
CA ASP A 267 19.00 16.09 9.17
C ASP A 267 18.72 15.20 7.94
N SER A 268 17.44 14.95 7.61
CA SER A 268 17.05 14.18 6.44
C SER A 268 16.18 15.00 5.49
N PRO A 269 16.43 14.92 4.17
CA PRO A 269 15.62 15.66 3.19
C PRO A 269 14.17 15.20 3.20
N VAL A 270 13.94 13.89 3.09
CA VAL A 270 12.60 13.29 3.07
C VAL A 270 12.61 11.92 3.74
N GLY A 271 11.45 11.48 4.21
CA GLY A 271 11.23 10.14 4.74
C GLY A 271 11.09 9.09 3.64
N PRO A 272 10.90 7.83 4.02
CA PRO A 272 10.59 6.75 3.10
C PRO A 272 9.25 7.03 2.39
N LEU A 273 9.14 6.61 1.13
CA LEU A 273 8.08 7.09 0.24
C LEU A 273 6.68 6.56 0.61
N PHE A 274 6.57 5.49 1.40
CA PHE A 274 5.28 5.01 1.89
C PHE A 274 4.48 6.06 2.68
N TRP A 275 5.15 7.08 3.25
CA TRP A 275 4.48 8.20 3.90
C TRP A 275 3.57 9.01 2.96
N ALA A 276 3.91 9.04 1.66
CA ALA A 276 3.08 9.65 0.62
C ALA A 276 1.97 8.71 0.12
N HIS A 277 1.92 7.46 0.57
CA HIS A 277 1.00 6.45 0.03
C HIS A 277 -0.06 6.02 1.04
N TYR A 278 0.30 5.52 2.24
CA TYR A 278 -0.61 4.76 3.09
C TYR A 278 -1.86 5.53 3.53
N SER A 279 -1.72 6.75 4.03
CA SER A 279 -2.88 7.60 4.32
C SER A 279 -3.70 7.94 3.07
N TYR A 280 -3.03 8.02 1.93
CA TYR A 280 -3.62 8.50 0.67
C TYR A 280 -4.11 7.37 -0.24
N LEU A 281 -4.16 6.14 0.25
CA LEU A 281 -4.91 5.08 -0.43
C LEU A 281 -6.40 5.42 -0.46
N GLY A 282 -6.93 5.91 0.66
CA GLY A 282 -8.32 6.36 0.79
C GLY A 282 -8.50 7.87 0.72
N LEU A 283 -7.66 8.66 1.43
CA LEU A 283 -7.72 10.12 1.38
C LEU A 283 -7.27 10.62 0.01
N ASN A 284 -8.17 11.25 -0.73
CA ASN A 284 -7.81 11.88 -1.99
C ASN A 284 -7.01 13.17 -1.73
N PRO A 285 -5.71 13.23 -2.07
CA PRO A 285 -4.92 14.43 -1.84
C PRO A 285 -5.22 15.56 -2.83
N THR A 286 -5.93 15.28 -3.94
CA THR A 286 -6.32 16.29 -4.93
C THR A 286 -7.23 17.31 -4.27
N ASN A 287 -6.82 18.57 -4.22
CA ASN A 287 -7.51 19.66 -3.52
C ASN A 287 -7.63 19.52 -2.00
N LEU A 288 -7.02 18.50 -1.41
CA LEU A 288 -6.97 18.36 0.05
C LEU A 288 -6.00 19.37 0.65
N LYS A 289 -6.51 20.29 1.43
CA LYS A 289 -5.72 21.37 2.05
C LYS A 289 -6.20 21.61 3.47
N ASP A 290 -5.29 22.05 4.31
CA ASP A 290 -5.60 22.65 5.60
C ASP A 290 -4.69 23.88 5.84
N LYS A 291 -4.69 24.42 7.05
CA LYS A 291 -3.84 25.56 7.39
C LYS A 291 -2.33 25.25 7.38
N TYR A 292 -1.93 23.99 7.25
CA TYR A 292 -0.56 23.53 7.30
C TYR A 292 0.01 23.17 5.94
N ALA A 293 -0.78 22.53 5.06
CA ALA A 293 -0.31 22.00 3.79
C ALA A 293 -1.35 21.98 2.67
N ASN A 294 -0.84 21.98 1.44
CA ASN A 294 -1.51 21.39 0.29
C ASN A 294 -0.97 19.96 0.14
N TYR A 295 -1.82 18.96 0.35
CA TYR A 295 -1.39 17.56 0.43
C TYR A 295 -1.07 16.94 -0.93
N TRP A 296 -1.60 17.50 -2.03
CA TRP A 296 -1.14 17.12 -3.37
C TRP A 296 0.30 17.58 -3.60
N GLU A 297 0.60 18.85 -3.35
CA GLU A 297 1.96 19.39 -3.47
C GLU A 297 2.95 18.63 -2.60
N LEU A 298 2.58 18.35 -1.35
CA LEU A 298 3.38 17.60 -0.40
C LEU A 298 3.80 16.24 -0.97
N ASN A 299 2.83 15.42 -1.38
CA ASN A 299 3.08 14.04 -1.81
C ASN A 299 3.76 13.98 -3.17
N GLN A 300 3.37 14.87 -4.11
CA GLN A 300 4.02 14.96 -5.42
C GLN A 300 5.49 15.39 -5.28
N ASN A 301 5.76 16.39 -4.46
CA ASN A 301 7.13 16.84 -4.22
C ASN A 301 7.96 15.74 -3.54
N HIS A 302 7.38 15.01 -2.57
CA HIS A 302 8.05 13.89 -1.92
C HIS A 302 8.47 12.82 -2.95
N ALA A 303 7.55 12.38 -3.81
CA ALA A 303 7.82 11.40 -4.86
C ALA A 303 8.87 11.90 -5.87
N LEU A 304 8.79 13.17 -6.28
CA LEU A 304 9.76 13.76 -7.21
C LEU A 304 11.14 13.99 -6.58
N ILE A 305 11.24 14.28 -5.28
CA ILE A 305 12.51 14.38 -4.56
C ILE A 305 13.20 13.01 -4.53
N ASP A 306 12.46 11.96 -4.18
CA ASP A 306 12.97 10.59 -4.17
C ASP A 306 13.46 10.16 -5.58
N TYR A 307 12.64 10.40 -6.60
CA TYR A 307 13.01 10.17 -8.00
C TYR A 307 14.31 10.90 -8.38
N ARG A 308 14.40 12.21 -8.10
CA ARG A 308 15.57 13.03 -8.46
C ARG A 308 16.82 12.61 -7.69
N TYR A 309 16.67 12.17 -6.45
CA TYR A 309 17.76 11.59 -5.69
C TYR A 309 18.31 10.32 -6.36
N CYS A 310 17.43 9.40 -6.76
CA CYS A 310 17.85 8.18 -7.46
C CYS A 310 18.49 8.49 -8.83
N VAL A 311 18.00 9.51 -9.55
CA VAL A 311 18.59 9.95 -10.83
C VAL A 311 19.98 10.62 -10.61
N ASP A 312 20.12 11.46 -9.60
CA ASP A 312 21.39 12.09 -9.21
C ASP A 312 22.41 11.07 -8.72
N ASN A 313 21.92 10.04 -8.03
CA ASN A 313 22.69 8.89 -7.57
C ASN A 313 24.01 9.29 -6.86
N PRO A 314 23.97 10.05 -5.77
CA PRO A 314 25.18 10.62 -5.15
C PRO A 314 26.16 9.56 -4.62
N HIS A 315 25.68 8.34 -4.36
CA HIS A 315 26.49 7.21 -3.92
C HIS A 315 26.99 6.33 -5.08
N HIS A 316 26.59 6.64 -6.33
CA HIS A 316 26.96 5.89 -7.55
C HIS A 316 26.55 4.41 -7.51
N TYR A 317 25.42 4.09 -6.88
CA TYR A 317 24.90 2.73 -6.87
C TYR A 317 24.52 2.25 -8.26
N LYS A 318 24.91 1.02 -8.54
CA LYS A 318 24.60 0.37 -9.82
C LYS A 318 23.08 0.23 -9.99
N GLY A 319 22.57 0.64 -11.14
CA GLY A 319 21.17 0.51 -11.54
C GLY A 319 20.33 1.73 -11.23
N TYR A 320 20.70 2.58 -10.28
CA TYR A 320 19.96 3.81 -10.00
C TYR A 320 19.93 4.74 -11.22
N GLY A 321 18.76 5.28 -11.55
CA GLY A 321 18.60 6.16 -12.70
C GLY A 321 17.13 6.47 -13.01
N PRO A 322 16.86 7.10 -14.16
CA PRO A 322 15.52 7.55 -14.52
C PRO A 322 14.48 6.42 -14.70
N ASP A 323 14.95 5.23 -15.01
CA ASP A 323 14.09 4.04 -15.21
C ASP A 323 14.15 3.07 -14.03
N CYS A 324 14.99 3.35 -13.01
CA CYS A 324 15.15 2.47 -11.85
C CYS A 324 15.33 3.33 -10.58
N TRP A 325 14.25 3.51 -9.82
CA TRP A 325 14.17 4.41 -8.67
C TRP A 325 13.12 3.93 -7.67
N GLY A 326 13.16 4.47 -6.46
CA GLY A 326 12.15 4.29 -5.43
C GLY A 326 12.72 3.76 -4.11
N LEU A 327 12.74 4.63 -3.09
CA LEU A 327 13.19 4.32 -1.75
C LEU A 327 12.01 4.31 -0.79
N THR A 328 11.79 3.17 -0.13
CA THR A 328 10.81 3.05 0.95
C THR A 328 11.23 1.93 1.90
N SER A 329 10.56 1.83 3.04
CA SER A 329 10.82 0.74 3.99
C SER A 329 10.53 -0.61 3.33
N SER A 330 11.50 -1.50 3.34
CA SER A 330 11.45 -2.81 2.69
C SER A 330 12.56 -3.74 3.17
N TYR A 331 12.64 -4.93 2.61
CA TYR A 331 13.81 -5.81 2.83
C TYR A 331 15.12 -5.17 2.34
N SER A 332 16.22 -5.56 2.96
CA SER A 332 17.58 -5.28 2.51
C SER A 332 18.50 -6.47 2.81
N ILE A 333 19.75 -6.40 2.34
CA ILE A 333 20.80 -7.36 2.68
C ILE A 333 21.13 -7.40 4.20
N LYS A 334 20.66 -6.41 4.95
CA LYS A 334 20.85 -6.30 6.42
C LYS A 334 19.57 -6.56 7.21
N GLY A 335 18.50 -7.02 6.56
CA GLY A 335 17.16 -7.14 7.12
C GLY A 335 16.25 -6.00 6.70
N TYR A 336 15.12 -5.79 7.36
CA TYR A 336 14.20 -4.73 7.07
C TYR A 336 14.82 -3.36 7.42
N ALA A 337 14.70 -2.38 6.54
CA ALA A 337 15.24 -1.04 6.70
C ALA A 337 14.34 0.03 6.06
N GLY A 338 14.38 1.24 6.62
CA GLY A 338 13.62 2.38 6.10
C GLY A 338 14.43 3.15 5.06
N HIS A 339 14.53 2.63 3.84
CA HIS A 339 15.32 3.27 2.79
C HIS A 339 14.79 4.66 2.45
N ARG A 340 15.69 5.64 2.47
CA ARG A 340 15.47 7.05 2.16
C ARG A 340 16.83 7.71 1.86
N PRO A 341 16.90 8.94 1.35
CA PRO A 341 18.17 9.54 0.92
C PRO A 341 19.31 9.55 1.94
N ASP A 342 19.03 9.69 3.24
CA ASP A 342 20.05 9.66 4.30
C ASP A 342 20.27 8.28 4.94
N GLU A 343 19.50 7.28 4.52
CA GLU A 343 19.62 5.87 4.95
C GLU A 343 19.55 4.95 3.73
N ASP A 344 20.32 5.28 2.70
CA ASP A 344 20.33 4.54 1.44
C ASP A 344 21.36 3.40 1.48
N LEU A 345 20.88 2.19 1.22
CA LEU A 345 21.70 0.96 1.18
C LEU A 345 21.93 0.43 -0.25
N GLY A 346 21.61 1.22 -1.28
CA GLY A 346 21.66 0.77 -2.67
C GLY A 346 20.56 -0.23 -3.00
N VAL A 347 19.38 -0.07 -2.37
CA VAL A 347 18.20 -0.94 -2.52
C VAL A 347 17.05 -0.15 -3.12
N ILE A 348 16.43 -0.71 -4.15
CA ILE A 348 15.21 -0.20 -4.77
C ILE A 348 14.03 -1.07 -4.35
N SER A 349 12.93 -0.42 -4.00
CA SER A 349 11.66 -1.05 -3.64
C SER A 349 10.60 -0.73 -4.69
N PRO A 350 10.14 -1.71 -5.49
CA PRO A 350 9.19 -1.46 -6.57
C PRO A 350 7.92 -0.73 -6.14
N THR A 351 7.41 -1.01 -4.95
CA THR A 351 6.22 -0.34 -4.41
C THR A 351 6.38 1.19 -4.34
N ALA A 352 7.58 1.71 -4.06
CA ALA A 352 7.83 3.14 -3.97
C ALA A 352 7.50 3.87 -5.29
N ALA A 353 8.00 3.37 -6.40
CA ALA A 353 7.73 3.93 -7.73
C ALA A 353 6.31 3.62 -8.23
N LEU A 354 5.84 2.36 -8.05
CA LEU A 354 4.55 1.92 -8.59
C LEU A 354 3.36 2.53 -7.81
N SER A 355 3.49 2.71 -6.51
CA SER A 355 2.44 3.38 -5.72
C SER A 355 2.43 4.91 -5.91
N SER A 356 3.44 5.46 -6.58
CA SER A 356 3.52 6.89 -6.91
C SER A 356 2.85 7.27 -8.24
N PHE A 357 2.19 6.34 -8.94
CA PHE A 357 1.54 6.62 -10.23
C PHE A 357 0.69 7.90 -10.26
N PRO A 358 -0.12 8.23 -9.24
CA PRO A 358 -0.87 9.49 -9.26
C PRO A 358 0.02 10.73 -9.28
N TYR A 359 1.20 10.66 -8.65
CA TYR A 359 2.10 11.81 -8.45
C TYR A 359 3.14 11.94 -9.56
N THR A 360 3.62 10.80 -10.08
CA THR A 360 4.73 10.71 -11.04
C THR A 360 4.42 9.72 -12.17
N PRO A 361 3.32 9.90 -12.92
CA PRO A 361 2.83 8.88 -13.87
C PRO A 361 3.84 8.52 -14.96
N LYS A 362 4.63 9.50 -15.41
CA LYS A 362 5.64 9.29 -16.44
C LYS A 362 6.84 8.47 -15.91
N GLU A 363 7.33 8.85 -14.76
CA GLU A 363 8.48 8.24 -14.09
C GLU A 363 8.13 6.82 -13.60
N SER A 364 6.93 6.67 -13.03
CA SER A 364 6.40 5.37 -12.59
C SER A 364 6.17 4.41 -13.77
N MET A 365 5.70 4.91 -14.92
CA MET A 365 5.54 4.11 -16.13
C MET A 365 6.89 3.68 -16.73
N ALA A 366 7.90 4.54 -16.68
CA ALA A 366 9.25 4.18 -17.13
C ALA A 366 9.82 3.05 -16.26
N PHE A 367 9.66 3.14 -14.95
CA PHE A 367 10.06 2.09 -14.01
C PHE A 367 9.28 0.78 -14.22
N LEU A 368 7.96 0.85 -14.43
CA LEU A 368 7.14 -0.34 -14.71
C LEU A 368 7.61 -1.06 -15.98
N LYS A 369 7.89 -0.31 -17.04
CA LYS A 369 8.44 -0.87 -18.30
C LYS A 369 9.81 -1.50 -18.09
N PHE A 370 10.67 -0.86 -17.31
CA PHE A 370 11.97 -1.42 -16.95
C PHE A 370 11.83 -2.77 -16.24
N LEU A 371 10.93 -2.88 -15.25
CA LEU A 371 10.71 -4.13 -14.52
C LEU A 371 10.29 -5.28 -15.46
N TYR A 372 9.34 -5.05 -16.35
CA TYR A 372 8.77 -6.11 -17.18
C TYR A 372 9.52 -6.39 -18.49
N ASN A 373 10.38 -5.47 -18.95
CA ASN A 373 11.14 -5.67 -20.20
C ASN A 373 12.62 -6.01 -19.96
N ASP A 374 13.23 -5.45 -18.91
CA ASP A 374 14.68 -5.50 -18.71
C ASP A 374 15.09 -6.19 -17.40
N ALA A 375 14.13 -6.40 -16.48
CA ALA A 375 14.37 -6.95 -15.14
C ALA A 375 13.28 -7.97 -14.72
N ASP A 376 12.77 -8.76 -15.66
CA ASP A 376 11.69 -9.73 -15.47
C ASP A 376 11.98 -10.80 -14.39
N SER A 377 13.26 -11.06 -14.10
CA SER A 377 13.68 -11.91 -12.97
C SER A 377 13.31 -11.36 -11.59
N LEU A 378 12.89 -10.10 -11.50
CA LEU A 378 12.39 -9.45 -10.28
C LEU A 378 10.85 -9.56 -10.13
N ILE A 379 10.19 -10.25 -11.06
CA ILE A 379 8.75 -10.49 -11.07
C ILE A 379 8.51 -11.96 -10.68
N GLY A 380 7.69 -12.17 -9.65
CA GLY A 380 7.33 -13.51 -9.20
C GLY A 380 5.81 -13.74 -9.24
N GLU A 381 5.32 -14.67 -8.41
CA GLU A 381 3.92 -15.13 -8.41
C GLU A 381 2.91 -13.99 -8.19
N TYR A 382 3.27 -13.00 -7.38
CA TYR A 382 2.41 -11.86 -7.02
C TYR A 382 2.95 -10.52 -7.56
N GLY A 383 3.59 -10.54 -8.74
CA GLY A 383 4.18 -9.36 -9.37
C GLY A 383 5.57 -9.04 -8.83
N PRO A 384 5.98 -7.76 -8.80
CA PRO A 384 7.31 -7.38 -8.38
C PRO A 384 7.62 -7.79 -6.94
N TYR A 385 8.83 -8.35 -6.72
CA TYR A 385 9.34 -8.62 -5.37
C TYR A 385 9.50 -7.34 -4.56
N ASP A 386 9.54 -7.48 -3.25
CA ASP A 386 9.58 -6.37 -2.28
C ASP A 386 10.77 -5.43 -2.51
N ALA A 387 11.96 -5.97 -2.72
CA ALA A 387 13.17 -5.17 -2.87
C ALA A 387 14.28 -5.90 -3.61
N PHE A 388 15.16 -5.10 -4.24
CA PHE A 388 16.36 -5.60 -4.93
C PHE A 388 17.53 -4.60 -4.88
N SER A 389 18.74 -5.08 -5.13
CA SER A 389 19.95 -4.27 -5.24
C SER A 389 20.85 -4.79 -6.35
N PHE A 390 21.00 -4.02 -7.42
CA PHE A 390 22.00 -4.34 -8.46
C PHE A 390 23.43 -4.11 -7.98
N GLU A 391 23.65 -3.21 -7.04
CA GLU A 391 24.95 -3.00 -6.40
C GLU A 391 25.44 -4.27 -5.69
N SER A 392 24.56 -4.89 -4.93
CA SER A 392 24.85 -6.11 -4.16
C SER A 392 24.55 -7.40 -4.94
N ASN A 393 24.07 -7.32 -6.18
CA ASN A 393 23.56 -8.45 -6.97
C ASN A 393 22.59 -9.31 -6.12
N TRP A 394 21.60 -8.65 -5.53
CA TRP A 394 20.73 -9.24 -4.51
C TRP A 394 19.25 -8.93 -4.78
N TYR A 395 18.40 -9.90 -4.54
CA TYR A 395 16.98 -9.79 -4.33
C TYR A 395 16.48 -10.97 -3.49
N LEU A 396 15.29 -10.86 -2.91
CA LEU A 396 14.61 -11.96 -2.26
C LEU A 396 13.28 -12.23 -2.99
N PRO A 397 12.93 -13.50 -3.28
CA PRO A 397 11.65 -13.88 -3.86
C PRO A 397 10.55 -13.84 -2.77
N ARG A 398 10.29 -12.67 -2.25
CA ARG A 398 9.41 -12.41 -1.11
C ARG A 398 8.60 -11.15 -1.29
N TYR A 399 7.50 -11.07 -0.56
CA TYR A 399 6.56 -9.96 -0.56
C TYR A 399 6.18 -9.60 0.87
N LEU A 400 5.83 -8.32 1.09
CA LEU A 400 5.20 -7.80 2.30
C LEU A 400 3.80 -7.26 1.94
N ALA A 401 2.78 -7.59 2.73
CA ALA A 401 1.42 -7.11 2.48
C ALA A 401 1.33 -5.58 2.43
N ILE A 402 2.09 -4.95 3.33
CA ILE A 402 2.08 -3.48 3.48
C ILE A 402 2.66 -2.78 2.25
N ASP A 403 3.53 -3.44 1.50
CA ASP A 403 4.15 -2.92 0.29
C ASP A 403 3.40 -3.33 -0.98
N GLN A 404 2.79 -4.52 -1.00
CA GLN A 404 1.99 -4.98 -2.13
C GLN A 404 0.66 -4.24 -2.28
N GLY A 405 0.00 -3.91 -1.17
CA GLY A 405 -1.34 -3.29 -1.19
C GLY A 405 -1.41 -1.93 -1.87
N PRO A 406 -0.46 -1.03 -1.65
CA PRO A 406 -0.46 0.28 -2.29
C PRO A 406 -0.40 0.23 -3.82
N ILE A 407 0.25 -0.78 -4.42
CA ILE A 407 0.44 -0.87 -5.87
C ILE A 407 -0.90 -0.90 -6.62
N PRO A 408 -1.78 -1.91 -6.45
CA PRO A 408 -3.03 -1.99 -7.22
C PRO A 408 -3.99 -0.85 -6.87
N VAL A 409 -3.97 -0.37 -5.62
CA VAL A 409 -4.86 0.70 -5.15
C VAL A 409 -4.47 2.06 -5.75
N MET A 410 -3.19 2.43 -5.70
CA MET A 410 -2.75 3.72 -6.24
C MET A 410 -2.77 3.75 -7.77
N ILE A 411 -2.49 2.64 -8.43
CA ILE A 411 -2.69 2.53 -9.89
C ILE A 411 -4.18 2.72 -10.22
N GLU A 412 -5.11 2.15 -9.44
CA GLU A 412 -6.54 2.36 -9.66
C GLU A 412 -6.94 3.82 -9.41
N ASN A 413 -6.42 4.43 -8.37
CA ASN A 413 -6.65 5.85 -8.10
C ASN A 413 -6.12 6.74 -9.23
N TYR A 414 -4.97 6.41 -9.82
CA TYR A 414 -4.47 7.09 -11.02
C TYR A 414 -5.38 6.90 -12.23
N ARG A 415 -5.89 5.68 -12.47
CA ARG A 415 -6.71 5.35 -13.65
C ARG A 415 -8.12 5.91 -13.57
N THR A 416 -8.78 5.83 -12.42
CA THR A 416 -10.22 6.12 -12.28
C THR A 416 -10.60 6.93 -11.04
N GLY A 417 -9.74 6.98 -10.03
CA GLY A 417 -10.06 7.56 -8.72
C GLY A 417 -11.04 6.72 -7.88
N LEU A 418 -11.27 5.45 -8.23
CA LEU A 418 -12.31 4.62 -7.62
C LEU A 418 -12.22 4.59 -6.08
N ILE A 419 -11.06 4.24 -5.53
CA ILE A 419 -10.91 4.08 -4.08
C ILE A 419 -11.01 5.42 -3.36
N TRP A 420 -10.42 6.48 -3.91
CA TRP A 420 -10.59 7.84 -3.43
C TRP A 420 -12.07 8.26 -3.39
N ASN A 421 -12.79 8.05 -4.48
CA ASN A 421 -14.20 8.42 -4.58
C ASN A 421 -15.05 7.66 -3.55
N LEU A 422 -14.79 6.36 -3.36
CA LEU A 422 -15.50 5.56 -2.37
C LEU A 422 -15.21 6.03 -0.94
N PHE A 423 -13.96 6.06 -0.54
CA PHE A 423 -13.60 6.44 0.84
C PHE A 423 -14.06 7.86 1.18
N MET A 424 -13.81 8.83 0.29
CA MET A 424 -14.20 10.23 0.48
C MET A 424 -15.72 10.44 0.44
N SER A 425 -16.52 9.51 -0.08
CA SER A 425 -17.98 9.59 -0.06
C SER A 425 -18.59 9.25 1.31
N ALA A 426 -17.81 8.73 2.26
CA ALA A 426 -18.27 8.43 3.61
C ALA A 426 -18.62 9.72 4.38
N PRO A 427 -19.89 9.93 4.82
CA PRO A 427 -20.31 11.18 5.43
C PRO A 427 -19.51 11.56 6.68
N GLU A 428 -19.15 10.58 7.50
CA GLU A 428 -18.35 10.80 8.71
C GLU A 428 -16.91 11.22 8.39
N VAL A 429 -16.32 10.74 7.29
CA VAL A 429 -15.00 11.18 6.82
C VAL A 429 -15.05 12.66 6.43
N GLN A 430 -16.07 13.09 5.71
CA GLN A 430 -16.29 14.50 5.35
C GLN A 430 -16.46 15.37 6.59
N GLN A 431 -17.22 14.89 7.58
CA GLN A 431 -17.41 15.59 8.87
C GLN A 431 -16.08 15.68 9.64
N GLY A 432 -15.31 14.60 9.69
CA GLY A 432 -14.01 14.57 10.35
C GLY A 432 -13.00 15.53 9.70
N LEU A 433 -12.90 15.54 8.38
CA LEU A 433 -12.07 16.47 7.64
C LEU A 433 -12.47 17.94 7.92
N SER A 434 -13.76 18.26 7.82
CA SER A 434 -14.27 19.58 8.14
C SER A 434 -13.97 19.99 9.58
N LYS A 435 -14.14 19.06 10.55
CA LYS A 435 -13.83 19.28 11.97
C LYS A 435 -12.36 19.62 12.22
N LEU A 436 -11.45 19.03 11.45
CA LEU A 436 -10.02 19.30 11.53
C LEU A 436 -9.58 20.51 10.68
N GLY A 437 -10.52 21.17 9.99
CA GLY A 437 -10.25 22.36 9.19
C GLY A 437 -9.69 22.07 7.79
N PHE A 438 -9.88 20.84 7.30
CA PHE A 438 -9.55 20.54 5.90
C PHE A 438 -10.58 21.08 4.93
N THR A 439 -10.13 21.45 3.76
CA THR A 439 -10.95 21.75 2.59
C THR A 439 -10.63 20.77 1.47
N THR A 440 -11.64 20.46 0.65
CA THR A 440 -11.55 19.56 -0.51
C THR A 440 -12.09 20.22 -1.78
N ASP A 441 -12.40 21.51 -1.72
CA ASP A 441 -12.99 22.26 -2.84
C ASP A 441 -11.90 22.73 -3.83
N PRO A 442 -12.04 22.50 -5.15
CA PRO A 442 -11.12 23.00 -6.16
C PRO A 442 -11.03 24.54 -6.22
N SER A 443 -12.02 25.26 -5.70
CA SER A 443 -12.15 26.72 -5.80
C SER A 443 -11.48 27.50 -4.66
N GLU A 444 -10.98 26.83 -3.63
CA GLU A 444 -10.23 27.39 -2.51
C GLU A 444 -8.76 26.91 -2.50
#